data_22fb1a7f74e1abdd524c2f1a30102d06
#
_entry.id   22fb1a7f74e1abdd524c2f1a30102d06
#
_cell.length_a   1.000
_cell.length_b   1.000
_cell.length_c   1.000
_cell.angle_alpha   90.00
_cell.angle_beta   90.00
_cell.angle_gamma   90.00
#
_symmetry.space_group_name_H-M   'P 1'
#
loop_
_entity.id
_entity.type
_entity.pdbx_description
1 polymer ?
#
loop_
_entity_poly.entity_id
_entity_poly.type
_entity_poly.pdbx_seq_one_letter_code
_entity_poly.pdbx_strand_id
1 'polypeptide(L)'
;MAPAETWPPDVVARIQEILDRTAATAGPEVARVFARPDWRLSAPDFLEMWTAQRWCTVASVGPNGQPHIAIVHADFQADGRLTMRMFTGSVRARDIAQNPRVALAKHLDDGAVAMVYGTARPVPGTEAVRHESETVEVEIAVRRIYAMRPVRE
;
A
#
# COMPACT_ATOMS: atom_id res chain seq x y z
N MET A 1 -3.32 19.96 -14.96
CA MET A 1 -3.80 19.08 -13.90
C MET A 1 -4.60 17.96 -14.57
N ALA A 2 -4.15 16.74 -14.42
CA ALA A 2 -4.94 15.61 -14.91
C ALA A 2 -6.28 15.61 -14.15
N PRO A 3 -7.42 15.33 -14.82
CA PRO A 3 -8.67 15.16 -14.10
C PRO A 3 -8.46 14.06 -13.05
N ALA A 4 -9.04 14.27 -11.87
CA ALA A 4 -9.04 13.25 -10.83
C ALA A 4 -9.57 11.95 -11.48
N GLU A 5 -8.74 10.91 -11.44
CA GLU A 5 -9.17 9.61 -11.96
C GLU A 5 -10.42 9.20 -11.21
N THR A 6 -11.50 9.00 -11.97
CA THR A 6 -12.76 8.55 -11.39
C THR A 6 -12.66 7.05 -11.17
N TRP A 7 -12.45 6.65 -9.93
CA TRP A 7 -12.39 5.25 -9.53
C TRP A 7 -13.75 4.57 -9.70
N PRO A 8 -13.80 3.30 -10.16
CA PRO A 8 -15.04 2.54 -10.18
C PRO A 8 -15.71 2.49 -8.79
N PRO A 9 -17.04 2.62 -8.70
CA PRO A 9 -17.74 2.63 -7.41
C PRO A 9 -17.51 1.39 -6.55
N ASP A 10 -17.34 0.23 -7.14
CA ASP A 10 -17.05 -1.03 -6.44
C ASP A 10 -15.64 -1.02 -5.83
N VAL A 11 -14.67 -0.40 -6.48
CA VAL A 11 -13.32 -0.20 -5.94
C VAL A 11 -13.37 0.72 -4.73
N VAL A 12 -14.03 1.86 -4.84
CA VAL A 12 -14.20 2.81 -3.74
C VAL A 12 -14.90 2.15 -2.55
N ALA A 13 -15.96 1.41 -2.79
CA ALA A 13 -16.69 0.70 -1.72
C ALA A 13 -15.83 -0.33 -1.01
N ARG A 14 -15.04 -1.10 -1.73
CA ARG A 14 -14.14 -2.11 -1.15
C ARG A 14 -13.04 -1.46 -0.31
N ILE A 15 -12.43 -0.40 -0.79
CA ILE A 15 -11.40 0.34 -0.04
C ILE A 15 -12.01 0.96 1.22
N GLN A 16 -13.21 1.55 1.11
CA GLN A 16 -13.89 2.12 2.27
C GLN A 16 -14.21 1.06 3.34
N GLU A 17 -14.62 -0.12 2.93
CA GLU A 17 -14.86 -1.24 3.85
C GLU A 17 -13.58 -1.62 4.60
N ILE A 18 -12.44 -1.69 3.93
CA ILE A 18 -11.15 -1.99 4.56
C ILE A 18 -10.76 -0.89 5.55
N LEU A 19 -10.90 0.38 5.16
CA LEU A 19 -10.63 1.53 6.03
C LEU A 19 -11.48 1.49 7.30
N ASP A 20 -12.77 1.24 7.16
CA ASP A 20 -13.72 1.22 8.28
C ASP A 20 -13.44 0.04 9.22
N ARG A 21 -13.21 -1.14 8.68
CA ARG A 21 -12.88 -2.34 9.46
C ARG A 21 -11.55 -2.17 10.19
N THR A 22 -10.55 -1.58 9.54
CA THR A 22 -9.26 -1.30 10.15
C THR A 22 -9.40 -0.34 11.33
N ALA A 23 -10.16 0.74 11.17
CA ALA A 23 -10.41 1.70 12.24
C ALA A 23 -11.17 1.07 13.41
N ALA A 24 -12.16 0.23 13.13
CA ALA A 24 -12.97 -0.43 14.15
C ALA A 24 -12.16 -1.44 15.00
N THR A 25 -11.09 -2.00 14.44
CA THR A 25 -10.26 -3.01 15.12
C THR A 25 -8.89 -2.48 15.54
N ALA A 26 -8.65 -1.17 15.41
CA ALA A 26 -7.39 -0.55 15.81
C ALA A 26 -7.20 -0.60 17.33
N GLY A 27 -5.96 -0.84 17.77
CA GLY A 27 -5.60 -0.73 19.17
C GLY A 27 -5.75 0.70 19.69
N PRO A 28 -5.83 0.91 21.04
CA PRO A 28 -6.15 2.23 21.63
C PRO A 28 -5.23 3.37 21.18
N GLU A 29 -3.95 3.12 21.09
CA GLU A 29 -2.98 4.15 20.71
C GLU A 29 -3.11 4.56 19.23
N VAL A 30 -3.29 3.57 18.35
CA VAL A 30 -3.49 3.80 16.92
C VAL A 30 -4.84 4.49 16.69
N ALA A 31 -5.87 4.09 17.43
CA ALA A 31 -7.21 4.67 17.33
C ALA A 31 -7.25 6.16 17.65
N ARG A 32 -6.40 6.64 18.55
CA ARG A 32 -6.31 8.07 18.88
C ARG A 32 -5.87 8.94 17.72
N VAL A 33 -5.15 8.39 16.77
CA VAL A 33 -4.58 9.11 15.63
C VAL A 33 -5.28 8.71 14.33
N PHE A 34 -5.22 7.45 13.96
CA PHE A 34 -5.71 6.97 12.67
C PHE A 34 -7.22 6.73 12.61
N ALA A 35 -7.87 6.60 13.75
CA ALA A 35 -9.31 6.42 13.81
C ALA A 35 -10.07 7.70 14.25
N ARG A 36 -9.39 8.82 14.40
CA ARG A 36 -10.05 10.11 14.67
C ARG A 36 -10.95 10.47 13.48
N PRO A 37 -12.25 10.69 13.71
CA PRO A 37 -13.19 10.96 12.61
C PRO A 37 -12.83 12.16 11.74
N ASP A 38 -12.25 13.21 12.37
CA ASP A 38 -11.84 14.44 11.69
C ASP A 38 -10.50 14.31 10.92
N TRP A 39 -9.73 13.25 11.19
CA TRP A 39 -8.44 13.04 10.53
C TRP A 39 -8.47 11.89 9.51
N ARG A 40 -9.39 10.95 9.67
CA ARG A 40 -9.49 9.79 8.78
C ARG A 40 -9.73 10.21 7.34
N LEU A 41 -9.00 9.62 6.43
CA LEU A 41 -9.28 9.76 5.01
C LEU A 41 -10.42 8.83 4.60
N SER A 42 -11.32 9.32 3.75
CA SER A 42 -12.26 8.51 3.00
C SER A 42 -11.52 7.70 1.93
N ALA A 43 -12.18 6.70 1.34
CA ALA A 43 -11.59 5.94 0.25
C ALA A 43 -11.18 6.81 -0.95
N PRO A 44 -12.00 7.76 -1.44
CA PRO A 44 -11.57 8.67 -2.50
C PRO A 44 -10.34 9.49 -2.13
N ASP A 45 -10.30 10.05 -0.93
CA ASP A 45 -9.18 10.87 -0.45
C ASP A 45 -7.91 10.04 -0.25
N PHE A 46 -8.05 8.81 0.25
CA PHE A 46 -6.94 7.87 0.36
C PHE A 46 -6.36 7.53 -1.01
N LEU A 47 -7.19 7.19 -1.98
CA LEU A 47 -6.74 6.85 -3.34
C LEU A 47 -6.07 8.05 -4.02
N GLU A 48 -6.58 9.26 -3.81
CA GLU A 48 -5.97 10.49 -4.31
C GLU A 48 -4.58 10.71 -3.69
N MET A 49 -4.46 10.61 -2.35
CA MET A 49 -3.17 10.80 -1.68
C MET A 49 -2.17 9.71 -2.09
N TRP A 50 -2.62 8.46 -2.22
CA TRP A 50 -1.74 7.37 -2.62
C TRP A 50 -1.21 7.56 -4.05
N THR A 51 -2.07 7.98 -4.97
CA THR A 51 -1.69 8.25 -6.36
C THR A 51 -0.77 9.46 -6.48
N ALA A 52 -0.97 10.49 -5.64
CA ALA A 52 -0.14 11.70 -5.65
C ALA A 52 1.31 11.44 -5.21
N GLN A 53 1.54 10.45 -4.35
CA GLN A 53 2.89 10.08 -3.92
C GLN A 53 3.45 8.97 -4.80
N ARG A 54 4.50 9.28 -5.52
CA ARG A 54 5.18 8.33 -6.41
C ARG A 54 5.92 7.23 -5.66
N TRP A 55 6.59 7.59 -4.56
CA TRP A 55 7.47 6.68 -3.85
C TRP A 55 6.76 6.00 -2.69
N CYS A 56 6.97 4.70 -2.59
CA CYS A 56 6.41 3.87 -1.55
C CYS A 56 7.53 3.12 -0.82
N THR A 57 7.52 3.19 0.50
CA THR A 57 8.35 2.31 1.32
C THR A 57 7.64 0.98 1.49
N VAL A 58 8.30 -0.11 1.15
CA VAL A 58 7.80 -1.47 1.38
C VAL A 58 8.70 -2.19 2.38
N ALA A 59 8.10 -2.83 3.35
CA ALA A 59 8.76 -3.70 4.32
C ALA A 59 8.41 -5.16 4.02
N SER A 60 9.42 -6.02 4.07
CA SER A 60 9.29 -7.47 3.99
C SER A 60 9.98 -8.14 5.17
N VAL A 61 9.72 -9.43 5.36
CA VAL A 61 10.24 -10.19 6.50
C VAL A 61 11.26 -11.20 5.99
N GLY A 62 12.50 -11.01 6.39
CA GLY A 62 13.61 -11.90 6.08
C GLY A 62 13.72 -13.10 7.01
N PRO A 63 14.73 -13.95 6.79
CA PRO A 63 15.03 -15.07 7.67
C PRO A 63 15.20 -14.60 9.13
N ASN A 64 14.74 -15.41 10.06
CA ASN A 64 14.79 -15.11 11.51
C ASN A 64 14.03 -13.82 11.91
N GLY A 65 13.07 -13.39 11.10
CA GLY A 65 12.27 -12.20 11.39
C GLY A 65 12.98 -10.87 11.12
N GLN A 66 14.15 -10.88 10.45
CA GLN A 66 14.86 -9.65 10.10
C GLN A 66 13.99 -8.80 9.16
N PRO A 67 13.61 -7.57 9.55
CA PRO A 67 12.87 -6.69 8.64
C PRO A 67 13.78 -6.10 7.57
N HIS A 68 13.28 -6.03 6.35
CA HIS A 68 13.92 -5.35 5.23
C HIS A 68 13.00 -4.28 4.67
N ILE A 69 13.54 -3.18 4.22
CA ILE A 69 12.80 -2.12 3.54
C ILE A 69 13.39 -1.81 2.18
N ALA A 70 12.53 -1.35 1.27
CA ALA A 70 12.93 -0.84 -0.03
C ALA A 70 12.00 0.30 -0.43
N ILE A 71 12.46 1.15 -1.35
CA ILE A 71 11.67 2.21 -1.94
C ILE A 71 11.28 1.76 -3.34
N VAL A 72 9.99 1.72 -3.61
CA VAL A 72 9.41 1.18 -4.84
C VAL A 72 8.29 2.07 -5.37
N HIS A 73 7.80 1.76 -6.56
CA HIS A 73 6.50 2.23 -7.03
C HIS A 73 5.47 1.14 -6.73
N ALA A 74 4.41 1.50 -6.01
CA ALA A 74 3.28 0.63 -5.74
C ALA A 74 1.99 1.41 -5.98
N ASP A 75 1.17 0.96 -6.91
CA ASP A 75 0.03 1.71 -7.41
C ASP A 75 -1.23 0.85 -7.41
N PHE A 76 -2.37 1.49 -7.08
CA PHE A 76 -3.67 0.88 -7.30
C PHE A 76 -4.01 0.96 -8.79
N GLN A 77 -4.33 -0.19 -9.38
CA GLN A 77 -4.79 -0.29 -10.75
C GLN A 77 -6.27 0.10 -10.83
N ALA A 78 -6.76 0.38 -12.05
CA ALA A 78 -8.15 0.80 -12.27
C ALA A 78 -9.19 -0.22 -11.73
N ASP A 79 -8.84 -1.49 -11.69
CA ASP A 79 -9.65 -2.57 -11.09
C ASP A 79 -9.51 -2.70 -9.57
N GLY A 80 -8.71 -1.83 -8.95
CA GLY A 80 -8.48 -1.79 -7.51
C GLY A 80 -7.39 -2.71 -6.99
N ARG A 81 -6.69 -3.45 -7.83
CA ARG A 81 -5.54 -4.24 -7.40
C ARG A 81 -4.36 -3.33 -7.05
N LEU A 82 -3.71 -3.60 -5.93
CA LEU A 82 -2.46 -2.95 -5.57
C LEU A 82 -1.31 -3.77 -6.12
N THR A 83 -0.48 -3.18 -6.98
CA THR A 83 0.63 -3.87 -7.63
C THR A 83 1.93 -3.10 -7.51
N MET A 84 3.04 -3.83 -7.49
CA MET A 84 4.40 -3.31 -7.61
C MET A 84 5.22 -4.21 -8.52
N ARG A 85 6.36 -3.74 -8.99
CA ARG A 85 7.35 -4.59 -9.65
C ARG A 85 8.55 -4.81 -8.76
N MET A 86 9.14 -6.01 -8.84
CA MET A 86 10.39 -6.31 -8.16
C MET A 86 11.32 -7.09 -9.07
N PHE A 87 12.63 -6.93 -8.85
CA PHE A 87 13.61 -7.80 -9.46
C PHE A 87 13.52 -9.20 -8.85
N THR A 88 13.47 -10.23 -9.70
CA THR A 88 13.32 -11.62 -9.25
C THR A 88 14.50 -12.11 -8.41
N GLY A 89 15.67 -11.49 -8.58
CA GLY A 89 16.87 -11.78 -7.79
C GLY A 89 17.03 -10.91 -6.53
N SER A 90 16.05 -10.09 -6.17
CA SER A 90 16.15 -9.20 -5.02
C SER A 90 15.99 -9.92 -3.67
N VAL A 91 16.49 -9.30 -2.60
CA VAL A 91 16.23 -9.75 -1.21
C VAL A 91 14.73 -9.81 -0.94
N ARG A 92 13.98 -8.82 -1.42
CA ARG A 92 12.53 -8.75 -1.28
C ARG A 92 11.82 -9.94 -1.93
N ALA A 93 12.27 -10.35 -3.13
CA ALA A 93 11.71 -11.52 -3.80
C ALA A 93 11.92 -12.80 -2.98
N ARG A 94 13.10 -12.98 -2.41
CA ARG A 94 13.42 -14.10 -1.51
C ARG A 94 12.57 -14.05 -0.24
N ASP A 95 12.43 -12.88 0.37
CA ASP A 95 11.62 -12.71 1.58
C ASP A 95 10.16 -13.10 1.33
N ILE A 96 9.56 -12.56 0.27
CA ILE A 96 8.16 -12.80 -0.09
C ILE A 96 7.89 -14.28 -0.40
N ALA A 97 8.86 -14.97 -1.02
CA ALA A 97 8.73 -16.40 -1.30
C ALA A 97 8.63 -17.25 -0.02
N GLN A 98 9.25 -16.82 1.06
CA GLN A 98 9.26 -17.52 2.35
C GLN A 98 8.19 -16.99 3.32
N ASN A 99 7.95 -15.68 3.31
CA ASN A 99 6.94 -15.03 4.14
C ASN A 99 6.26 -13.93 3.32
N PRO A 100 5.01 -14.13 2.89
CA PRO A 100 4.33 -13.21 1.99
C PRO A 100 3.86 -11.92 2.65
N ARG A 101 3.98 -11.78 3.97
CA ARG A 101 3.53 -10.58 4.69
C ARG A 101 4.37 -9.38 4.32
N VAL A 102 3.69 -8.29 3.96
CA VAL A 102 4.32 -7.02 3.62
C VAL A 102 3.57 -5.87 4.27
N ALA A 103 4.29 -4.77 4.46
CA ALA A 103 3.70 -3.49 4.86
C ALA A 103 4.22 -2.40 3.94
N LEU A 104 3.34 -1.49 3.54
CA LEU A 104 3.66 -0.39 2.65
C LEU A 104 3.27 0.93 3.30
N ALA A 105 4.04 1.97 3.05
CA ALA A 105 3.75 3.30 3.56
C ALA A 105 4.03 4.37 2.53
N LYS A 106 3.14 5.35 2.47
CA LYS A 106 3.33 6.61 1.73
C LYS A 106 2.98 7.79 2.64
N HIS A 107 3.59 8.93 2.39
CA HIS A 107 3.26 10.19 3.07
C HIS A 107 3.40 11.35 2.10
N LEU A 108 2.67 12.43 2.38
CA LEU A 108 2.75 13.70 1.67
C LEU A 108 3.32 14.78 2.56
N ASP A 109 3.82 15.86 1.96
CA ASP A 109 4.41 16.99 2.69
C ASP A 109 3.40 17.75 3.56
N ASP A 110 2.10 17.63 3.25
CA ASP A 110 1.01 18.21 4.05
C ASP A 110 0.69 17.44 5.34
N GLY A 111 1.39 16.32 5.57
CA GLY A 111 1.19 15.48 6.74
C GLY A 111 0.25 14.30 6.53
N ALA A 112 -0.33 14.14 5.34
CA ALA A 112 -1.10 12.95 5.03
C ALA A 112 -0.21 11.70 5.07
N VAL A 113 -0.67 10.65 5.72
CA VAL A 113 0.06 9.38 5.90
C VAL A 113 -0.88 8.23 5.62
N ALA A 114 -0.37 7.21 4.95
CA ALA A 114 -1.08 5.96 4.77
C ALA A 114 -0.15 4.77 4.97
N MET A 115 -0.67 3.74 5.64
CA MET A 115 -0.01 2.46 5.82
C MET A 115 -0.94 1.35 5.35
N VAL A 116 -0.40 0.46 4.54
CA VAL A 116 -1.13 -0.69 3.98
C VAL A 116 -0.45 -1.96 4.44
N TYR A 117 -1.22 -2.89 4.98
CA TYR A 117 -0.75 -4.21 5.38
C TYR A 117 -1.44 -5.26 4.55
N GLY A 118 -0.68 -6.24 4.09
CA GLY A 118 -1.23 -7.31 3.28
C GLY A 118 -0.24 -8.43 3.02
N THR A 119 -0.58 -9.26 2.05
CA THR A 119 0.27 -10.35 1.59
C THR A 119 0.59 -10.18 0.12
N ALA A 120 1.85 -10.39 -0.24
CA ALA A 120 2.37 -10.21 -1.59
C ALA A 120 2.46 -11.55 -2.32
N ARG A 121 2.13 -11.53 -3.61
CA ARG A 121 2.19 -12.71 -4.47
C ARG A 121 2.73 -12.29 -5.84
N PRO A 122 3.82 -12.92 -6.32
CA PRO A 122 4.24 -12.75 -7.70
C PRO A 122 3.15 -13.22 -8.67
N VAL A 123 2.92 -12.47 -9.73
CA VAL A 123 1.91 -12.80 -10.74
C VAL A 123 2.60 -13.54 -11.90
N PRO A 124 2.29 -14.85 -12.12
CA PRO A 124 2.89 -15.60 -13.21
C PRO A 124 2.58 -14.99 -14.57
N GLY A 125 3.55 -15.04 -15.49
CA GLY A 125 3.38 -14.55 -16.86
C GLY A 125 3.59 -13.04 -17.01
N THR A 126 4.02 -12.34 -15.97
CA THR A 126 4.28 -10.90 -16.00
C THR A 126 5.78 -10.54 -16.00
N GLU A 127 6.64 -11.55 -16.16
CA GLU A 127 8.08 -11.38 -16.20
C GLU A 127 8.48 -10.46 -17.35
N ALA A 128 9.38 -9.52 -17.08
CA ALA A 128 9.93 -8.60 -18.06
C ALA A 128 11.35 -8.19 -17.67
N VAL A 129 12.17 -7.88 -18.65
CA VAL A 129 13.53 -7.38 -18.41
C VAL A 129 13.50 -5.85 -18.29
N ARG A 130 14.06 -5.33 -17.21
CA ARG A 130 14.29 -3.90 -16.98
C ARG A 130 15.69 -3.70 -16.41
N HIS A 131 16.42 -2.74 -16.93
CA HIS A 131 17.80 -2.49 -16.50
C HIS A 131 18.66 -3.76 -16.49
N GLU A 132 18.55 -4.54 -17.55
CA GLU A 132 19.30 -5.80 -17.76
C GLU A 132 18.98 -6.92 -16.75
N SER A 133 17.92 -6.78 -15.96
CA SER A 133 17.51 -7.75 -14.95
C SER A 133 16.04 -8.13 -15.11
N GLU A 134 15.73 -9.37 -14.79
CA GLU A 134 14.36 -9.86 -14.80
C GLU A 134 13.55 -9.23 -13.65
N THR A 135 12.35 -8.79 -13.97
CA THR A 135 11.36 -8.31 -13.01
C THR A 135 10.07 -9.10 -13.13
N VAL A 136 9.27 -9.05 -12.10
CA VAL A 136 7.94 -9.65 -12.06
C VAL A 136 6.96 -8.69 -11.40
N GLU A 137 5.70 -8.69 -11.86
CA GLU A 137 4.63 -7.99 -11.16
C GLU A 137 4.27 -8.73 -9.87
N VAL A 138 4.04 -7.98 -8.82
CA VAL A 138 3.61 -8.49 -7.52
C VAL A 138 2.27 -7.86 -7.18
N GLU A 139 1.29 -8.67 -6.84
CA GLU A 139 -0.01 -8.23 -6.36
C GLU A 139 -0.04 -8.32 -4.83
N ILE A 140 -0.54 -7.27 -4.19
CA ILE A 140 -0.71 -7.23 -2.75
C ILE A 140 -2.20 -7.39 -2.43
N ALA A 141 -2.53 -8.47 -1.72
CA ALA A 141 -3.85 -8.65 -1.13
C ALA A 141 -3.94 -7.78 0.12
N VAL A 142 -4.63 -6.66 0.00
CA VAL A 142 -4.73 -5.65 1.06
C VAL A 142 -5.66 -6.14 2.17
N ARG A 143 -5.18 -6.10 3.40
CA ARG A 143 -5.95 -6.53 4.59
C ARG A 143 -6.32 -5.38 5.50
N ARG A 144 -5.41 -4.41 5.69
CA ARG A 144 -5.60 -3.25 6.56
C ARG A 144 -5.07 -2.00 5.89
N ILE A 145 -5.78 -0.90 6.07
CA ILE A 145 -5.36 0.43 5.62
C ILE A 145 -5.56 1.41 6.76
N TYR A 146 -4.47 2.04 7.19
CA TYR A 146 -4.49 3.21 8.06
C TYR A 146 -4.20 4.43 7.20
N ALA A 147 -5.12 5.39 7.13
CA ALA A 147 -4.93 6.58 6.34
C ALA A 147 -5.52 7.80 7.05
N MET A 148 -4.70 8.83 7.18
CA MET A 148 -5.11 10.06 7.85
C MET A 148 -4.44 11.29 7.23
N ARG A 149 -5.07 12.44 7.44
CA ARG A 149 -4.49 13.76 7.24
C ARG A 149 -4.79 14.59 8.47
N PRO A 150 -3.77 14.97 9.27
CA PRO A 150 -3.99 15.82 10.44
C PRO A 150 -4.59 17.16 10.02
N VAL A 151 -5.61 17.58 10.74
CA VAL A 151 -6.12 18.96 10.63
C VAL A 151 -5.19 19.82 11.47
N ARG A 152 -4.56 20.80 10.84
CA ARG A 152 -3.77 21.82 11.58
C ARG A 152 -4.74 22.73 12.32
N GLU A 153 -4.56 22.83 13.62
CA GLU A 153 -5.23 23.84 14.43
C GLU A 153 -4.70 25.23 14.11
#